data_03e730e2996994930bb21f034bc2cc7c
#
_entry.id   03e730e2996994930bb21f034bc2cc7c
#
_cell.length_a   1.000
_cell.length_b   1.000
_cell.length_c   1.000
_cell.angle_alpha   90.00
_cell.angle_beta   90.00
_cell.angle_gamma   90.00
#
_symmetry.space_group_name_H-M   'P 1'
#
loop_
_entity.id
_entity.type
_entity.pdbx_description
1 polymer ?
#
loop_
_entity_poly.entity_id
_entity_poly.type
_entity_poly.pdbx_seq_one_letter_code
_entity_poly.pdbx_strand_id
1 'polypeptide(L)'
;MTLPLPVVPDPLGTAEAPVRPAAPSARLTVAEWLRFGPFLAQMVVTRRCNLSCGYCNEYDDHSPPIPFETLDRRLLKLHQLRTWVVCLTGGEPTVHPELVRIVARMRELGFRRRQIITNGYLLTPKLIDALNDAGLTDLQISVDGVERNATTVKVLDRLRGKLVELGRRARFQVVVSAVIGSAPPQEALEVVRFTRANGLTPRIILLHDGSGRLNLSTDELAAYREVKRLLGHEGREAADYREDLIARGRAPFRCRAGSRYLYVDEFGKVAWCSQTRAYFARDLETYSLDDLRQQFHTSKPCNEGCTVGCVRTASAYDGWRSQVG
;
A
#
# COMPACT_ATOMS: atom_id res chain seq x y z
N MET A 1 9.10 -9.28 24.95
CA MET A 1 8.03 -10.26 25.14
C MET A 1 6.94 -9.88 24.16
N THR A 2 6.93 -10.51 23.00
CA THR A 2 5.90 -10.32 21.96
C THR A 2 4.69 -11.14 22.34
N LEU A 3 3.58 -10.48 22.66
CA LEU A 3 2.31 -11.16 22.84
C LEU A 3 1.86 -11.74 21.48
N PRO A 4 1.51 -13.03 21.41
CA PRO A 4 0.95 -13.60 20.20
C PRO A 4 -0.41 -12.95 19.93
N LEU A 5 -0.66 -12.61 18.64
CA LEU A 5 -1.96 -12.15 18.18
C LEU A 5 -3.03 -13.20 18.53
N PRO A 6 -4.24 -12.80 18.96
CA PRO A 6 -5.30 -13.73 19.25
C PRO A 6 -5.63 -14.52 17.97
N VAL A 7 -5.57 -15.83 18.08
CA VAL A 7 -6.06 -16.76 17.05
C VAL A 7 -7.58 -16.60 17.01
N VAL A 8 -8.05 -15.89 15.97
CA VAL A 8 -9.49 -15.83 15.67
C VAL A 8 -9.88 -17.20 15.11
N PRO A 9 -10.86 -17.92 15.68
CA PRO A 9 -11.28 -19.21 15.15
C PRO A 9 -11.80 -19.05 13.72
N ASP A 10 -11.43 -19.99 12.87
CA ASP A 10 -11.88 -20.11 11.47
C ASP A 10 -13.41 -20.26 11.42
N PRO A 11 -14.17 -19.27 10.94
CA PRO A 11 -15.63 -19.37 10.87
C PRO A 11 -16.13 -20.10 9.62
N LEU A 12 -15.22 -20.54 8.74
CA LEU A 12 -15.58 -21.25 7.52
C LEU A 12 -14.65 -22.46 7.37
N GLY A 13 -15.13 -23.63 7.79
CA GLY A 13 -14.44 -24.90 7.60
C GLY A 13 -13.84 -24.97 6.20
N THR A 14 -12.55 -25.27 6.13
CA THR A 14 -11.79 -25.44 4.88
C THR A 14 -12.29 -26.68 4.14
N ALA A 15 -13.37 -26.55 3.38
CA ALA A 15 -13.65 -27.47 2.29
C ALA A 15 -12.78 -27.02 1.11
N GLU A 16 -11.69 -27.73 0.84
CA GLU A 16 -10.93 -27.60 -0.39
C GLU A 16 -11.86 -27.83 -1.57
N ALA A 17 -12.18 -26.75 -2.28
CA ALA A 17 -12.87 -26.84 -3.55
C ALA A 17 -11.96 -27.54 -4.57
N PRO A 18 -12.45 -28.49 -5.38
CA PRO A 18 -11.63 -29.21 -6.34
C PRO A 18 -10.94 -28.26 -7.31
N VAL A 19 -9.61 -28.40 -7.43
CA VAL A 19 -8.78 -27.67 -8.38
C VAL A 19 -9.23 -28.04 -9.79
N ARG A 20 -9.97 -27.17 -10.44
CA ARG A 20 -10.24 -27.27 -11.89
C ARG A 20 -8.97 -26.91 -12.65
N PRO A 21 -8.57 -27.70 -13.68
CA PRO A 21 -7.46 -27.32 -14.53
C PRO A 21 -7.75 -25.96 -15.17
N ALA A 22 -6.76 -25.07 -15.14
CA ALA A 22 -6.86 -23.73 -15.68
C ALA A 22 -7.11 -23.79 -17.18
N ALA A 23 -8.28 -23.34 -17.63
CA ALA A 23 -8.52 -23.00 -19.02
C ALA A 23 -7.56 -21.85 -19.43
N PRO A 24 -7.14 -21.77 -20.71
CA PRO A 24 -6.27 -20.70 -21.17
C PRO A 24 -6.91 -19.35 -20.80
N SER A 25 -6.11 -18.47 -20.17
CA SER A 25 -6.57 -17.20 -19.60
C SER A 25 -7.22 -16.35 -20.70
N ALA A 26 -8.53 -16.32 -20.74
CA ALA A 26 -9.27 -15.41 -21.60
C ALA A 26 -8.83 -13.98 -21.25
N ARG A 27 -8.38 -13.21 -22.25
CA ARG A 27 -8.01 -11.81 -22.05
C ARG A 27 -9.25 -11.05 -21.61
N LEU A 28 -9.12 -10.25 -20.54
CA LEU A 28 -10.17 -9.35 -20.10
C LEU A 28 -10.62 -8.46 -21.26
N THR A 29 -11.93 -8.46 -21.54
CA THR A 29 -12.52 -7.44 -22.41
C THR A 29 -12.41 -6.06 -21.76
N VAL A 30 -12.54 -4.98 -22.55
CA VAL A 30 -12.50 -3.62 -22.00
C VAL A 30 -13.60 -3.42 -20.95
N ALA A 31 -14.81 -3.95 -21.18
CA ALA A 31 -15.93 -3.84 -20.25
C ALA A 31 -15.66 -4.59 -18.93
N GLU A 32 -15.11 -5.78 -19.00
CA GLU A 32 -14.75 -6.58 -17.82
C GLU A 32 -13.61 -5.94 -17.05
N TRP A 33 -12.59 -5.44 -17.75
CA TRP A 33 -11.51 -4.71 -17.10
C TRP A 33 -12.03 -3.45 -16.39
N LEU A 34 -12.86 -2.66 -17.04
CA LEU A 34 -13.47 -1.48 -16.41
C LEU A 34 -14.30 -1.83 -15.17
N ARG A 35 -14.91 -3.02 -15.15
CA ARG A 35 -15.77 -3.45 -14.04
C ARG A 35 -15.01 -4.18 -12.93
N PHE A 36 -14.13 -5.11 -13.26
CA PHE A 36 -13.52 -6.05 -12.32
C PHE A 36 -12.00 -5.97 -12.27
N GLY A 37 -11.35 -5.40 -13.28
CA GLY A 37 -9.90 -5.41 -13.42
C GLY A 37 -9.18 -4.70 -12.28
N PRO A 38 -7.96 -5.15 -11.93
CA PRO A 38 -7.19 -4.55 -10.86
C PRO A 38 -6.78 -3.12 -11.23
N PHE A 39 -7.16 -2.16 -10.38
CA PHE A 39 -6.63 -0.81 -10.48
C PHE A 39 -5.22 -0.72 -9.88
N LEU A 40 -5.02 -1.35 -8.73
CA LEU A 40 -3.75 -1.33 -7.99
C LEU A 40 -3.38 -2.74 -7.55
N ALA A 41 -2.17 -3.17 -7.85
CA ALA A 41 -1.54 -4.33 -7.22
C ALA A 41 -0.35 -3.87 -6.37
N GLN A 42 -0.34 -4.22 -5.08
CA GLN A 42 0.85 -4.18 -4.25
C GLN A 42 1.54 -5.53 -4.32
N MET A 43 2.84 -5.55 -4.62
CA MET A 43 3.63 -6.77 -4.76
C MET A 43 4.83 -6.73 -3.83
N VAL A 44 4.92 -7.73 -2.97
CA VAL A 44 6.09 -7.93 -2.09
C VAL A 44 7.25 -8.41 -2.95
N VAL A 45 8.37 -7.68 -2.92
CA VAL A 45 9.61 -8.03 -3.63
C VAL A 45 10.67 -8.64 -2.70
N THR A 46 10.52 -8.40 -1.40
CA THR A 46 11.36 -8.97 -0.35
C THR A 46 10.67 -8.85 1.00
N ARG A 47 10.88 -9.79 1.91
CA ARG A 47 10.48 -9.66 3.32
C ARG A 47 11.55 -8.95 4.14
N ARG A 48 12.79 -8.96 3.65
CA ARG A 48 13.89 -8.35 4.37
C ARG A 48 13.73 -6.85 4.48
N CYS A 49 14.01 -6.30 5.67
CA CYS A 49 14.04 -4.88 5.95
C CYS A 49 15.35 -4.51 6.65
N ASN A 50 15.83 -3.30 6.42
CA ASN A 50 16.97 -2.72 7.12
C ASN A 50 16.60 -2.01 8.42
N LEU A 51 15.30 -2.00 8.78
CA LEU A 51 14.77 -1.39 10.01
C LEU A 51 13.85 -2.39 10.73
N SER A 52 13.73 -2.20 12.05
CA SER A 52 12.85 -2.99 12.93
C SER A 52 11.91 -2.05 13.70
N CYS A 53 10.81 -1.62 13.08
CA CYS A 53 9.79 -0.80 13.75
C CYS A 53 8.89 -1.68 14.62
N GLY A 54 8.60 -1.23 15.85
CA GLY A 54 7.86 -2.04 16.84
C GLY A 54 6.43 -2.40 16.45
N TYR A 55 5.79 -1.64 15.57
CA TYR A 55 4.43 -1.88 15.08
C TYR A 55 4.37 -2.71 13.78
N CYS A 56 5.52 -2.96 13.12
CA CYS A 56 5.54 -3.59 11.81
C CYS A 56 5.54 -5.12 11.92
N ASN A 57 4.66 -5.78 11.18
CA ASN A 57 4.54 -7.24 11.08
C ASN A 57 4.86 -7.79 9.68
N GLU A 58 5.36 -6.93 8.77
CA GLU A 58 5.58 -7.27 7.36
C GLU A 58 7.04 -7.48 6.99
N TYR A 59 7.95 -7.63 7.96
CA TYR A 59 9.38 -7.74 7.68
C TYR A 59 10.03 -8.88 8.44
N ASP A 60 11.16 -9.29 7.93
CA ASP A 60 12.19 -10.04 8.64
C ASP A 60 13.57 -9.46 8.29
N ASP A 61 14.64 -10.02 8.88
CA ASP A 61 16.03 -9.61 8.65
C ASP A 61 16.87 -10.70 7.93
N HIS A 62 16.26 -11.82 7.58
CA HIS A 62 16.96 -13.03 7.12
C HIS A 62 16.53 -13.53 5.74
N SER A 63 15.28 -13.30 5.31
CA SER A 63 14.80 -13.82 4.03
C SER A 63 15.63 -13.30 2.85
N PRO A 64 15.95 -14.15 1.87
CA PRO A 64 16.55 -13.70 0.63
C PRO A 64 15.55 -12.85 -0.17
N PRO A 65 16.05 -11.94 -1.03
CA PRO A 65 15.18 -11.24 -1.97
C PRO A 65 14.54 -12.24 -2.94
N ILE A 66 13.33 -11.95 -3.39
CA ILE A 66 12.63 -12.81 -4.36
C ILE A 66 13.36 -12.71 -5.71
N PRO A 67 13.76 -13.81 -6.34
CA PRO A 67 14.50 -13.77 -7.60
C PRO A 67 13.76 -12.97 -8.68
N PHE A 68 14.51 -12.23 -9.49
CA PHE A 68 13.95 -11.40 -10.58
C PHE A 68 13.05 -12.20 -11.51
N GLU A 69 13.44 -13.40 -11.89
CA GLU A 69 12.68 -14.27 -12.81
C GLU A 69 11.31 -14.64 -12.24
N THR A 70 11.21 -14.78 -10.93
CA THR A 70 9.93 -15.00 -10.23
C THR A 70 9.09 -13.72 -10.23
N LEU A 71 9.71 -12.58 -9.97
CA LEU A 71 9.01 -11.28 -10.02
C LEU A 71 8.58 -10.94 -11.45
N ASP A 72 9.37 -11.27 -12.47
CA ASP A 72 9.00 -11.07 -13.88
C ASP A 72 7.75 -11.88 -14.26
N ARG A 73 7.67 -13.17 -13.88
CA ARG A 73 6.45 -13.96 -14.11
C ARG A 73 5.23 -13.32 -13.43
N ARG A 74 5.39 -12.84 -12.20
CA ARG A 74 4.31 -12.14 -11.47
C ARG A 74 3.90 -10.84 -12.16
N LEU A 75 4.86 -10.05 -12.64
CA LEU A 75 4.60 -8.84 -13.42
C LEU A 75 3.88 -9.15 -14.74
N LEU A 76 4.32 -10.17 -15.46
CA LEU A 76 3.63 -10.63 -16.67
C LEU A 76 2.18 -11.01 -16.40
N LYS A 77 1.92 -11.71 -15.28
CA LYS A 77 0.57 -12.06 -14.90
C LYS A 77 -0.28 -10.84 -14.55
N LEU A 78 0.25 -9.89 -13.79
CA LEU A 78 -0.42 -8.61 -13.49
C LEU A 78 -0.71 -7.81 -14.77
N HIS A 79 0.21 -7.84 -15.75
CA HIS A 79 0.00 -7.23 -17.06
C HIS A 79 -1.15 -7.93 -17.84
N GLN A 80 -1.20 -9.28 -17.84
CA GLN A 80 -2.31 -10.05 -18.44
C GLN A 80 -3.67 -9.71 -17.81
N LEU A 81 -3.70 -9.47 -16.49
CA LEU A 81 -4.88 -8.99 -15.76
C LEU A 81 -5.17 -7.50 -16.03
N ARG A 82 -4.39 -6.83 -16.88
CA ARG A 82 -4.50 -5.41 -17.21
C ARG A 82 -4.47 -4.49 -15.99
N THR A 83 -3.64 -4.83 -15.02
CA THR A 83 -3.41 -3.99 -13.84
C THR A 83 -2.87 -2.63 -14.27
N TRP A 84 -3.44 -1.56 -13.72
CA TRP A 84 -3.03 -0.20 -14.08
C TRP A 84 -1.80 0.26 -13.29
N VAL A 85 -1.83 0.08 -11.99
CA VAL A 85 -0.80 0.53 -11.04
C VAL A 85 -0.17 -0.68 -10.39
N VAL A 86 1.16 -0.79 -10.46
CA VAL A 86 1.91 -1.76 -9.66
C VAL A 86 2.75 -1.00 -8.64
N CYS A 87 2.63 -1.40 -7.39
CA CYS A 87 3.36 -0.82 -6.27
C CYS A 87 4.24 -1.89 -5.64
N LEU A 88 5.55 -1.68 -5.69
CA LEU A 88 6.53 -2.55 -5.04
C LEU A 88 6.55 -2.24 -3.54
N THR A 89 6.44 -3.27 -2.74
CA THR A 89 6.44 -3.21 -1.27
C THR A 89 7.15 -4.43 -0.68
N GLY A 90 7.04 -4.64 0.62
CA GLY A 90 7.61 -5.76 1.33
C GLY A 90 8.13 -5.33 2.68
N GLY A 91 9.27 -5.89 3.14
CA GLY A 91 10.05 -5.29 4.21
C GLY A 91 10.54 -3.91 3.76
N GLU A 92 11.64 -3.88 3.00
CA GLU A 92 12.13 -2.64 2.38
C GLU A 92 12.56 -2.91 0.92
N PRO A 93 11.85 -2.42 -0.09
CA PRO A 93 12.19 -2.69 -1.49
C PRO A 93 13.59 -2.25 -1.91
N THR A 94 14.14 -1.20 -1.31
CA THR A 94 15.49 -0.71 -1.63
C THR A 94 16.63 -1.64 -1.18
N VAL A 95 16.32 -2.68 -0.38
CA VAL A 95 17.29 -3.77 -0.08
C VAL A 95 17.41 -4.75 -1.25
N HIS A 96 16.43 -4.75 -2.17
CA HIS A 96 16.43 -5.69 -3.28
C HIS A 96 17.53 -5.31 -4.29
N PRO A 97 18.50 -6.20 -4.61
CA PRO A 97 19.65 -5.86 -5.45
C PRO A 97 19.25 -5.49 -6.89
N GLU A 98 18.15 -6.03 -7.39
CA GLU A 98 17.67 -5.82 -8.74
C GLU A 98 16.47 -4.83 -8.82
N LEU A 99 16.25 -4.00 -7.79
CA LEU A 99 15.09 -3.08 -7.74
C LEU A 99 14.96 -2.22 -9.01
N VAL A 100 16.08 -1.67 -9.48
CA VAL A 100 16.10 -0.82 -10.69
C VAL A 100 15.67 -1.61 -11.93
N ARG A 101 16.14 -2.86 -12.06
CA ARG A 101 15.76 -3.78 -13.16
C ARG A 101 14.26 -4.11 -13.10
N ILE A 102 13.72 -4.33 -11.91
CA ILE A 102 12.28 -4.58 -11.72
C ILE A 102 11.45 -3.38 -12.18
N VAL A 103 11.86 -2.16 -11.81
CA VAL A 103 11.16 -0.92 -12.24
C VAL A 103 11.24 -0.73 -13.76
N ALA A 104 12.41 -0.98 -14.37
CA ALA A 104 12.57 -0.94 -15.83
C ALA A 104 11.63 -1.95 -16.51
N ARG A 105 11.54 -3.17 -15.96
CA ARG A 105 10.64 -4.20 -16.47
C ARG A 105 9.16 -3.80 -16.36
N MET A 106 8.77 -3.15 -15.29
CA MET A 106 7.41 -2.60 -15.16
C MET A 106 7.13 -1.55 -16.26
N ARG A 107 8.12 -0.74 -16.64
CA ARG A 107 8.00 0.22 -17.74
C ARG A 107 7.85 -0.48 -19.09
N GLU A 108 8.67 -1.48 -19.38
CA GLU A 108 8.61 -2.28 -20.60
C GLU A 108 7.23 -2.94 -20.79
N LEU A 109 6.66 -3.47 -19.71
CA LEU A 109 5.32 -4.06 -19.70
C LEU A 109 4.19 -3.02 -19.82
N GLY A 110 4.50 -1.73 -19.77
CA GLY A 110 3.54 -0.66 -20.01
C GLY A 110 2.62 -0.34 -18.81
N PHE A 111 2.98 -0.70 -17.58
CA PHE A 111 2.21 -0.26 -16.41
C PHE A 111 2.16 1.27 -16.35
N ARG A 112 0.96 1.82 -16.20
CA ARG A 112 0.75 3.29 -16.23
C ARG A 112 1.40 3.98 -15.04
N ARG A 113 1.32 3.39 -13.85
CA ARG A 113 2.03 3.88 -12.67
C ARG A 113 2.87 2.75 -12.07
N ARG A 114 4.11 3.08 -11.79
CA ARG A 114 5.15 2.22 -11.24
C ARG A 114 5.59 2.85 -9.94
N GLN A 115 5.14 2.25 -8.84
CA GLN A 115 5.27 2.82 -7.51
C GLN A 115 6.22 2.01 -6.64
N ILE A 116 6.88 2.66 -5.71
CA ILE A 116 7.63 2.04 -4.62
C ILE A 116 7.17 2.67 -3.31
N ILE A 117 6.94 1.83 -2.29
CA ILE A 117 6.81 2.26 -0.90
C ILE A 117 8.10 1.89 -0.18
N THR A 118 8.77 2.88 0.42
CA THR A 118 10.08 2.72 1.06
C THR A 118 10.16 3.47 2.39
N ASN A 119 11.05 3.02 3.27
CA ASN A 119 11.44 3.79 4.45
C ASN A 119 12.45 4.93 4.12
N GLY A 120 13.02 4.93 2.92
CA GLY A 120 13.91 5.99 2.42
C GLY A 120 15.36 5.94 2.91
N TYR A 121 15.72 5.06 3.84
CA TYR A 121 17.03 5.05 4.48
C TYR A 121 18.18 4.68 3.54
N LEU A 122 17.93 3.86 2.54
CA LEU A 122 18.94 3.43 1.56
C LEU A 122 18.95 4.27 0.28
N LEU A 123 18.12 5.30 0.19
CA LEU A 123 18.13 6.23 -0.94
C LEU A 123 19.47 6.99 -0.99
N THR A 124 20.09 6.96 -2.15
CA THR A 124 21.31 7.71 -2.50
C THR A 124 21.05 8.50 -3.79
N PRO A 125 21.80 9.56 -4.08
CA PRO A 125 21.72 10.26 -5.35
C PRO A 125 21.81 9.31 -6.55
N LYS A 126 22.73 8.34 -6.52
CA LYS A 126 22.90 7.33 -7.57
C LYS A 126 21.64 6.47 -7.76
N LEU A 127 21.01 6.03 -6.67
CA LEU A 127 19.78 5.23 -6.74
C LEU A 127 18.61 6.06 -7.27
N ILE A 128 18.49 7.34 -6.84
CA ILE A 128 17.44 8.24 -7.34
C ILE A 128 17.58 8.43 -8.85
N ASP A 129 18.80 8.69 -9.35
CA ASP A 129 19.05 8.85 -10.77
C ASP A 129 18.75 7.56 -11.55
N ALA A 130 19.16 6.40 -11.04
CA ALA A 130 18.86 5.10 -11.64
C ALA A 130 17.34 4.81 -11.69
N LEU A 131 16.58 5.15 -10.65
CA LEU A 131 15.12 5.01 -10.64
C LEU A 131 14.43 5.98 -11.61
N ASN A 132 14.96 7.20 -11.79
CA ASN A 132 14.52 8.12 -12.83
C ASN A 132 14.66 7.48 -14.23
N ASP A 133 15.81 6.93 -14.53
CA ASP A 133 16.13 6.35 -15.85
C ASP A 133 15.33 5.07 -16.10
N ALA A 134 15.12 4.25 -15.06
CA ALA A 134 14.23 3.09 -15.10
C ALA A 134 12.76 3.45 -15.34
N GLY A 135 12.39 4.71 -15.10
CA GLY A 135 11.04 5.21 -15.35
C GLY A 135 10.09 5.00 -14.19
N LEU A 136 10.57 5.07 -12.95
CA LEU A 136 9.68 5.17 -11.77
C LEU A 136 8.72 6.35 -11.96
N THR A 137 7.47 6.20 -11.52
CA THR A 137 6.48 7.28 -11.59
C THR A 137 6.15 7.86 -10.22
N ASP A 138 6.25 7.05 -9.17
CA ASP A 138 5.85 7.45 -7.83
C ASP A 138 6.72 6.77 -6.78
N LEU A 139 7.15 7.53 -5.80
CA LEU A 139 7.84 7.07 -4.61
C LEU A 139 7.06 7.53 -3.37
N GLN A 140 6.65 6.60 -2.53
CA GLN A 140 6.07 6.93 -1.23
C GLN A 140 7.06 6.62 -0.13
N ILE A 141 7.32 7.59 0.74
CA ILE A 141 8.19 7.46 1.91
C ILE A 141 7.33 7.60 3.16
N SER A 142 7.48 6.67 4.11
CA SER A 142 6.87 6.79 5.44
C SER A 142 7.81 7.49 6.40
N VAL A 143 7.32 8.55 7.04
CA VAL A 143 8.02 9.30 8.09
C VAL A 143 7.09 9.38 9.29
N ASP A 144 7.41 8.63 10.32
CA ASP A 144 6.49 8.37 11.42
C ASP A 144 6.60 9.41 12.56
N GLY A 145 7.67 10.22 12.55
CA GLY A 145 7.92 11.27 13.52
C GLY A 145 9.18 12.05 13.17
N VAL A 146 9.66 12.90 14.09
CA VAL A 146 10.89 13.69 13.93
C VAL A 146 12.08 12.96 14.53
N GLU A 147 11.94 12.48 15.76
CA GLU A 147 12.99 11.77 16.50
C GLU A 147 12.63 10.30 16.74
N ARG A 148 13.67 9.47 16.87
CA ARG A 148 13.50 8.05 17.18
C ARG A 148 12.86 7.85 18.55
N ASN A 149 11.91 6.93 18.62
CA ASN A 149 11.27 6.51 19.86
C ASN A 149 11.13 4.97 19.94
N ALA A 150 10.46 4.46 20.97
CA ALA A 150 10.26 3.03 21.17
C ALA A 150 9.40 2.36 20.09
N THR A 151 8.54 3.11 19.41
CA THR A 151 7.58 2.61 18.41
C THR A 151 8.15 2.65 17.00
N THR A 152 8.88 3.74 16.67
CA THR A 152 9.38 3.94 15.31
C THR A 152 10.82 4.39 15.23
N VAL A 153 11.47 3.95 14.15
CA VAL A 153 12.82 4.41 13.76
C VAL A 153 12.79 5.16 12.42
N LYS A 154 11.63 5.27 11.76
CA LYS A 154 11.44 6.00 10.50
C LYS A 154 11.18 7.48 10.77
N VAL A 155 12.25 8.22 10.98
CA VAL A 155 12.18 9.59 11.51
C VAL A 155 12.80 10.63 10.59
N LEU A 156 12.24 11.85 10.65
CA LEU A 156 12.60 12.95 9.79
C LEU A 156 14.09 13.32 9.92
N ASP A 157 14.65 13.33 11.13
CA ASP A 157 16.04 13.73 11.36
C ASP A 157 17.05 12.89 10.59
N ARG A 158 16.74 11.61 10.37
CA ARG A 158 17.58 10.71 9.56
C ARG A 158 17.34 10.88 8.06
N LEU A 159 16.20 11.44 7.66
CA LEU A 159 15.76 11.53 6.26
C LEU A 159 15.88 12.95 5.67
N ARG A 160 16.11 14.01 6.48
CA ARG A 160 16.13 15.40 5.99
C ARG A 160 16.98 15.57 4.74
N GLY A 161 18.24 15.16 4.79
CA GLY A 161 19.16 15.28 3.63
C GLY A 161 18.68 14.49 2.41
N LYS A 162 18.10 13.29 2.60
CA LYS A 162 17.58 12.46 1.53
C LYS A 162 16.32 13.05 0.88
N LEU A 163 15.44 13.65 1.68
CA LEU A 163 14.25 14.33 1.19
C LEU A 163 14.62 15.59 0.39
N VAL A 164 15.63 16.35 0.83
CA VAL A 164 16.19 17.49 0.06
C VAL A 164 16.74 17.01 -1.28
N GLU A 165 17.53 15.92 -1.31
CA GLU A 165 18.05 15.36 -2.57
C GLU A 165 16.93 14.86 -3.47
N LEU A 166 15.90 14.25 -2.94
CA LEU A 166 14.72 13.85 -3.71
C LEU A 166 14.01 15.06 -4.33
N GLY A 167 13.81 16.14 -3.57
CA GLY A 167 13.21 17.38 -4.10
C GLY A 167 13.99 17.98 -5.26
N ARG A 168 15.33 17.78 -5.29
CA ARG A 168 16.21 18.29 -6.35
C ARG A 168 16.32 17.38 -7.56
N ARG A 169 16.32 16.04 -7.37
CA ARG A 169 16.70 15.05 -8.39
C ARG A 169 15.56 14.25 -8.96
N ALA A 170 14.51 14.00 -8.17
CA ALA A 170 13.45 13.10 -8.59
C ALA A 170 12.66 13.69 -9.77
N ARG A 171 12.53 12.89 -10.84
CA ARG A 171 11.67 13.15 -12.00
C ARG A 171 10.32 12.43 -11.87
N PHE A 172 10.12 11.73 -10.77
CA PHE A 172 8.89 11.05 -10.38
C PHE A 172 8.22 11.76 -9.19
N GLN A 173 6.95 11.52 -8.99
CA GLN A 173 6.23 12.07 -7.84
C GLN A 173 6.77 11.46 -6.53
N VAL A 174 7.08 12.32 -5.57
CA VAL A 174 7.48 11.89 -4.23
C VAL A 174 6.39 12.29 -3.24
N VAL A 175 5.84 11.26 -2.55
CA VAL A 175 4.83 11.42 -1.51
C VAL A 175 5.46 11.06 -0.18
N VAL A 176 5.47 11.98 0.76
CA VAL A 176 5.93 11.75 2.14
C VAL A 176 4.72 11.59 3.04
N SER A 177 4.57 10.42 3.62
CA SER A 177 3.48 10.08 4.52
C SER A 177 3.88 10.38 5.95
N ALA A 178 3.33 11.45 6.52
CA ALA A 178 3.39 11.72 7.96
C ALA A 178 2.39 10.81 8.69
N VAL A 179 2.82 10.15 9.76
CA VAL A 179 2.02 9.19 10.51
C VAL A 179 1.63 9.78 11.87
N ILE A 180 0.35 9.77 12.19
CA ILE A 180 -0.16 10.07 13.53
C ILE A 180 -0.46 8.77 14.26
N GLY A 181 -0.02 8.66 15.52
CA GLY A 181 -0.19 7.49 16.38
C GLY A 181 1.09 6.72 16.70
N SER A 182 2.24 7.09 16.09
CA SER A 182 3.54 6.44 16.31
C SER A 182 4.57 7.32 17.05
N ALA A 183 4.30 8.62 17.10
CA ALA A 183 5.14 9.65 17.71
C ALA A 183 4.24 10.77 18.28
N PRO A 184 4.76 11.75 19.05
CA PRO A 184 4.00 12.92 19.47
C PRO A 184 3.27 13.57 18.27
N PRO A 185 1.96 13.87 18.38
CA PRO A 185 1.16 14.29 17.23
C PRO A 185 1.67 15.55 16.51
N GLN A 186 2.33 16.45 17.25
CA GLN A 186 2.94 17.69 16.72
C GLN A 186 4.06 17.43 15.73
N GLU A 187 4.76 16.30 15.87
CA GLU A 187 5.82 15.91 14.94
C GLU A 187 5.31 15.66 13.52
N ALA A 188 4.06 15.20 13.37
CA ALA A 188 3.44 15.05 12.07
C ALA A 188 3.28 16.40 11.34
N LEU A 189 3.03 17.48 12.06
CA LEU A 189 2.97 18.85 11.51
C LEU A 189 4.35 19.29 10.98
N GLU A 190 5.42 18.99 11.72
CA GLU A 190 6.78 19.31 11.29
C GLU A 190 7.15 18.53 10.03
N VAL A 191 6.85 17.23 9.98
CA VAL A 191 7.06 16.39 8.78
C VAL A 191 6.34 16.99 7.57
N VAL A 192 5.09 17.42 7.72
CA VAL A 192 4.29 18.01 6.64
C VAL A 192 4.89 19.34 6.19
N ARG A 193 5.26 20.23 7.12
CA ARG A 193 5.89 21.53 6.81
C ARG A 193 7.21 21.33 6.07
N PHE A 194 8.09 20.46 6.60
CA PHE A 194 9.37 20.15 5.96
C PHE A 194 9.19 19.59 4.54
N THR A 195 8.25 18.67 4.38
CA THR A 195 7.93 18.07 3.08
C THR A 195 7.53 19.13 2.05
N ARG A 196 6.62 20.03 2.41
CA ARG A 196 6.18 21.11 1.51
C ARG A 196 7.29 22.10 1.19
N ALA A 197 8.10 22.47 2.16
CA ALA A 197 9.22 23.39 1.97
C ALA A 197 10.26 22.86 0.97
N ASN A 198 10.32 21.54 0.77
CA ASN A 198 11.22 20.91 -0.19
C ASN A 198 10.53 20.47 -1.50
N GLY A 199 9.35 21.00 -1.81
CA GLY A 199 8.63 20.72 -3.06
C GLY A 199 8.07 19.31 -3.19
N LEU A 200 8.01 18.57 -2.08
CA LEU A 200 7.47 17.20 -2.04
C LEU A 200 5.99 17.22 -1.65
N THR A 201 5.27 16.14 -1.97
CA THR A 201 3.84 16.02 -1.68
C THR A 201 3.63 15.39 -0.30
N PRO A 202 3.11 16.11 0.70
CA PRO A 202 2.78 15.51 1.98
C PRO A 202 1.45 14.75 1.93
N ARG A 203 1.39 13.68 2.70
CA ARG A 203 0.21 12.86 2.94
C ARG A 203 0.13 12.52 4.43
N ILE A 204 -1.08 12.40 4.96
CA ILE A 204 -1.29 11.96 6.34
C ILE A 204 -1.76 10.50 6.37
N ILE A 205 -1.24 9.75 7.33
CA ILE A 205 -1.68 8.40 7.68
C ILE A 205 -2.02 8.39 9.17
N LEU A 206 -3.11 7.72 9.51
CA LEU A 206 -3.48 7.43 10.89
C LEU A 206 -3.11 5.98 11.18
N LEU A 207 -2.36 5.76 12.25
CA LEU A 207 -2.03 4.42 12.70
C LEU A 207 -3.27 3.81 13.35
N HIS A 208 -3.61 2.61 12.96
CA HIS A 208 -4.66 1.83 13.61
C HIS A 208 -4.05 1.00 14.77
N ASP A 209 -4.87 0.65 15.73
CA ASP A 209 -4.50 -0.27 16.80
C ASP A 209 -4.36 -1.73 16.30
N GLY A 210 -3.98 -2.63 17.19
CA GLY A 210 -3.83 -4.06 16.87
C GLY A 210 -5.11 -4.76 16.41
N SER A 211 -6.29 -4.14 16.61
CA SER A 211 -7.60 -4.61 16.11
C SER A 211 -7.97 -4.03 14.73
N GLY A 212 -7.12 -3.17 14.17
CA GLY A 212 -7.36 -2.49 12.91
C GLY A 212 -8.29 -1.29 13.01
N ARG A 213 -8.62 -0.80 14.22
CA ARG A 213 -9.49 0.34 14.46
C ARG A 213 -8.69 1.62 14.69
N LEU A 214 -9.30 2.75 14.37
CA LEU A 214 -8.77 4.05 14.75
C LEU A 214 -9.22 4.39 16.17
N ASN A 215 -8.25 4.58 17.06
CA ASN A 215 -8.48 5.01 18.42
C ASN A 215 -7.60 6.24 18.71
N LEU A 216 -8.05 7.40 18.24
CA LEU A 216 -7.27 8.63 18.31
C LEU A 216 -7.55 9.35 19.64
N SER A 217 -6.49 9.78 20.30
CA SER A 217 -6.58 10.72 21.44
C SER A 217 -7.06 12.10 20.96
N THR A 218 -7.46 12.95 21.89
CA THR A 218 -7.84 14.33 21.60
C THR A 218 -6.74 15.10 20.89
N ASP A 219 -5.49 14.91 21.30
CA ASP A 219 -4.34 15.60 20.73
C ASP A 219 -4.00 15.09 19.31
N GLU A 220 -4.13 13.78 19.07
CA GLU A 220 -3.96 13.19 17.73
C GLU A 220 -5.06 13.68 16.77
N LEU A 221 -6.29 13.77 17.23
CA LEU A 221 -7.40 14.30 16.44
C LEU A 221 -7.21 15.79 16.13
N ALA A 222 -6.72 16.58 17.11
CA ALA A 222 -6.40 18.00 16.91
C ALA A 222 -5.26 18.16 15.87
N ALA A 223 -4.18 17.40 15.99
CA ALA A 223 -3.08 17.40 15.04
C ALA A 223 -3.53 16.96 13.63
N TYR A 224 -4.37 15.94 13.53
CA TYR A 224 -4.95 15.50 12.26
C TYR A 224 -5.72 16.63 11.56
N ARG A 225 -6.58 17.33 12.29
CA ARG A 225 -7.34 18.47 11.76
C ARG A 225 -6.44 19.63 11.34
N GLU A 226 -5.38 19.90 12.11
CA GLU A 226 -4.40 20.94 11.76
C GLU A 226 -3.64 20.55 10.48
N VAL A 227 -3.19 19.29 10.34
CA VAL A 227 -2.57 18.83 9.09
C VAL A 227 -3.53 18.97 7.90
N LYS A 228 -4.82 18.62 8.06
CA LYS A 228 -5.82 18.81 6.99
C LYS A 228 -5.91 20.28 6.57
N ARG A 229 -5.91 21.22 7.53
CA ARG A 229 -5.91 22.66 7.26
C ARG A 229 -4.66 23.06 6.46
N LEU A 230 -3.48 22.62 6.89
CA LEU A 230 -2.23 22.87 6.16
C LEU A 230 -2.24 22.30 4.74
N LEU A 231 -2.91 21.17 4.51
CA LEU A 231 -3.00 20.55 3.19
C LEU A 231 -4.06 21.21 2.29
N GLY A 232 -4.84 22.18 2.80
CA GLY A 232 -5.93 22.83 2.05
C GLY A 232 -7.13 21.89 1.82
N HIS A 233 -7.33 20.90 2.68
CA HIS A 233 -8.43 19.95 2.59
C HIS A 233 -9.65 20.37 3.42
N GLU A 234 -9.66 21.56 4.00
CA GLU A 234 -10.82 22.14 4.66
C GLU A 234 -11.97 22.30 3.67
N GLY A 235 -13.16 21.93 4.09
CA GLY A 235 -14.35 21.98 3.24
C GLY A 235 -14.50 20.83 2.23
N ARG A 236 -13.55 19.91 2.14
CA ARG A 236 -13.67 18.67 1.33
C ARG A 236 -14.02 17.45 2.19
N GLU A 237 -14.75 17.66 3.25
CA GLU A 237 -15.10 16.62 4.24
C GLU A 237 -15.84 15.44 3.62
N ALA A 238 -16.67 15.68 2.63
CA ALA A 238 -17.44 14.63 1.94
C ALA A 238 -16.56 13.62 1.15
N ALA A 239 -15.28 13.91 0.94
CA ALA A 239 -14.37 13.05 0.18
C ALA A 239 -13.35 12.30 1.07
N ASP A 240 -13.20 12.68 2.34
CA ASP A 240 -12.26 12.04 3.24
C ASP A 240 -12.94 10.95 4.08
N TYR A 241 -12.79 9.70 3.63
CA TYR A 241 -13.34 8.54 4.32
C TYR A 241 -12.87 8.38 5.77
N ARG A 242 -11.76 9.03 6.16
CA ARG A 242 -11.25 8.98 7.53
C ARG A 242 -12.13 9.79 8.49
N GLU A 243 -12.69 10.91 8.02
CA GLU A 243 -13.66 11.66 8.82
C GLU A 243 -14.91 10.82 9.11
N ASP A 244 -15.43 10.11 8.10
CA ASP A 244 -16.55 9.19 8.31
C ASP A 244 -16.18 8.06 9.25
N LEU A 245 -14.97 7.51 9.12
CA LEU A 245 -14.48 6.45 9.99
C LEU A 245 -14.31 6.92 11.43
N ILE A 246 -13.78 8.16 11.64
CA ILE A 246 -13.62 8.76 12.97
C ILE A 246 -14.99 9.10 13.58
N ALA A 247 -15.89 9.72 12.80
CA ALA A 247 -17.17 10.20 13.29
C ALA A 247 -18.20 9.09 13.51
N ARG A 248 -18.19 8.06 12.67
CA ARG A 248 -19.24 7.03 12.60
C ARG A 248 -18.73 5.61 12.90
N GLY A 249 -17.42 5.40 13.04
CA GLY A 249 -16.81 4.09 13.21
C GLY A 249 -16.98 3.16 11.99
N ARG A 250 -17.37 3.72 10.83
CA ARG A 250 -17.68 2.94 9.62
C ARG A 250 -16.99 3.53 8.40
N ALA A 251 -16.33 2.66 7.63
CA ALA A 251 -15.74 3.01 6.34
C ALA A 251 -16.85 3.21 5.28
N PRO A 252 -16.91 4.38 4.60
CA PRO A 252 -18.00 4.72 3.68
C PRO A 252 -17.78 4.16 2.27
N PHE A 253 -17.26 2.94 2.16
CA PHE A 253 -17.05 2.29 0.87
C PHE A 253 -17.19 0.78 0.98
N ARG A 254 -17.47 0.13 -0.14
CA ARG A 254 -17.46 -1.33 -0.26
C ARG A 254 -16.06 -1.78 -0.70
N CYS A 255 -15.43 -2.63 0.11
CA CYS A 255 -14.10 -3.16 -0.18
C CYS A 255 -14.10 -4.04 -1.44
N ARG A 256 -13.25 -3.71 -2.41
CA ARG A 256 -13.03 -4.47 -3.66
C ARG A 256 -11.67 -5.16 -3.70
N ALA A 257 -11.11 -5.46 -2.53
CA ALA A 257 -9.87 -6.23 -2.44
C ALA A 257 -10.05 -7.65 -3.02
N GLY A 258 -9.00 -8.18 -3.64
CA GLY A 258 -9.05 -9.39 -4.45
C GLY A 258 -9.60 -9.15 -5.88
N SER A 259 -10.08 -7.93 -6.20
CA SER A 259 -10.50 -7.53 -7.54
C SER A 259 -9.81 -6.23 -7.96
N ARG A 260 -10.34 -5.07 -7.55
CA ARG A 260 -9.78 -3.75 -7.87
C ARG A 260 -8.43 -3.47 -7.20
N TYR A 261 -8.19 -4.11 -6.09
CA TYR A 261 -6.94 -4.08 -5.35
C TYR A 261 -6.45 -5.51 -5.14
N LEU A 262 -5.19 -5.76 -5.48
CA LEU A 262 -4.52 -7.03 -5.23
C LEU A 262 -3.34 -6.78 -4.28
N TYR A 263 -3.18 -7.65 -3.30
CA TYR A 263 -1.96 -7.75 -2.51
C TYR A 263 -1.30 -9.09 -2.85
N VAL A 264 -0.11 -9.04 -3.43
CA VAL A 264 0.66 -10.23 -3.80
C VAL A 264 1.78 -10.39 -2.79
N ASP A 265 1.71 -11.44 -1.99
CA ASP A 265 2.68 -11.71 -0.94
C ASP A 265 4.01 -12.27 -1.48
N GLU A 266 4.93 -12.56 -0.57
CA GLU A 266 6.25 -13.11 -0.88
C GLU A 266 6.21 -14.46 -1.60
N PHE A 267 5.16 -15.24 -1.36
CA PHE A 267 4.96 -16.56 -1.98
C PHE A 267 4.23 -16.49 -3.33
N GLY A 268 3.78 -15.30 -3.75
CA GLY A 268 3.00 -15.10 -4.96
C GLY A 268 1.51 -15.37 -4.78
N LYS A 269 1.03 -15.39 -3.53
CA LYS A 269 -0.39 -15.52 -3.25
C LYS A 269 -1.06 -14.14 -3.30
N VAL A 270 -2.21 -14.06 -3.94
CA VAL A 270 -3.10 -12.92 -3.88
C VAL A 270 -3.89 -12.99 -2.58
N ALA A 271 -3.73 -12.00 -1.73
CA ALA A 271 -4.56 -11.79 -0.54
C ALA A 271 -5.45 -10.54 -0.72
N TRP A 272 -6.44 -10.37 0.16
CA TRP A 272 -7.26 -9.14 0.12
C TRP A 272 -6.43 -7.89 0.42
N CYS A 273 -5.63 -7.92 1.47
CA CYS A 273 -4.65 -6.88 1.78
C CYS A 273 -3.60 -7.42 2.76
N SER A 274 -2.60 -6.63 3.07
CA SER A 274 -1.54 -7.00 4.01
C SER A 274 -2.06 -7.40 5.40
N GLN A 275 -3.14 -6.77 5.84
CA GLN A 275 -3.74 -7.01 7.17
C GLN A 275 -4.59 -8.29 7.25
N THR A 276 -4.96 -8.86 6.11
CA THR A 276 -5.93 -9.98 6.05
C THR A 276 -5.41 -11.17 5.27
N ARG A 277 -4.09 -11.41 5.29
CA ARG A 277 -3.45 -12.51 4.56
C ARG A 277 -3.98 -13.89 4.94
N ALA A 278 -4.40 -14.08 6.20
CA ALA A 278 -4.94 -15.34 6.70
C ALA A 278 -6.34 -15.66 6.18
N TYR A 279 -7.11 -14.68 5.70
CA TYR A 279 -8.52 -14.89 5.33
C TYR A 279 -8.73 -15.31 3.88
N PHE A 280 -7.81 -15.01 3.01
CA PHE A 280 -7.90 -15.32 1.59
C PHE A 280 -6.51 -15.38 0.99
N ALA A 281 -6.19 -16.48 0.32
CA ALA A 281 -4.93 -16.65 -0.40
C ALA A 281 -5.15 -17.52 -1.64
N ARG A 282 -4.80 -17.00 -2.83
CA ARG A 282 -4.81 -17.73 -4.10
C ARG A 282 -3.56 -17.44 -4.89
N ASP A 283 -3.06 -18.43 -5.61
CA ASP A 283 -1.89 -18.23 -6.48
C ASP A 283 -2.16 -17.18 -7.55
N LEU A 284 -1.27 -16.21 -7.67
CA LEU A 284 -1.36 -15.18 -8.70
C LEU A 284 -1.26 -15.81 -10.10
N GLU A 285 -0.43 -16.82 -10.31
CA GLU A 285 -0.24 -17.45 -11.63
C GLU A 285 -1.53 -18.06 -12.17
N THR A 286 -2.38 -18.60 -11.30
CA THR A 286 -3.69 -19.17 -11.66
C THR A 286 -4.85 -18.19 -11.50
N TYR A 287 -4.61 -16.98 -10.98
CA TYR A 287 -5.65 -15.98 -10.73
C TYR A 287 -6.35 -15.58 -12.03
N SER A 288 -7.66 -15.70 -12.07
CA SER A 288 -8.47 -15.59 -13.30
C SER A 288 -9.45 -14.42 -13.27
N LEU A 289 -10.12 -14.19 -14.38
CA LEU A 289 -11.25 -13.26 -14.45
C LEU A 289 -12.40 -13.68 -13.52
N ASP A 290 -12.63 -14.97 -13.36
CA ASP A 290 -13.68 -15.46 -12.47
C ASP A 290 -13.33 -15.18 -11.00
N ASP A 291 -12.05 -15.27 -10.62
CA ASP A 291 -11.60 -14.83 -9.31
C ASP A 291 -11.83 -13.34 -9.10
N LEU A 292 -11.49 -12.50 -10.08
CA LEU A 292 -11.75 -11.06 -10.02
C LEU A 292 -13.26 -10.77 -9.84
N ARG A 293 -14.12 -11.43 -10.60
CA ARG A 293 -15.59 -11.30 -10.50
C ARG A 293 -16.08 -11.76 -9.11
N GLN A 294 -15.65 -12.93 -8.68
CA GLN A 294 -16.03 -13.47 -7.38
C GLN A 294 -15.63 -12.50 -6.27
N GLN A 295 -14.35 -12.05 -6.25
CA GLN A 295 -13.86 -11.18 -5.21
C GLN A 295 -14.46 -9.77 -5.25
N PHE A 296 -14.87 -9.27 -6.41
CA PHE A 296 -15.60 -8.02 -6.53
C PHE A 296 -16.92 -8.04 -5.75
N HIS A 297 -17.62 -9.16 -5.78
CA HIS A 297 -18.92 -9.32 -5.12
C HIS A 297 -18.81 -9.82 -3.67
N THR A 298 -17.70 -10.46 -3.31
CA THR A 298 -17.48 -10.98 -1.96
C THR A 298 -17.50 -9.87 -0.91
N SER A 299 -18.32 -10.02 0.12
CA SER A 299 -18.31 -9.15 1.30
C SER A 299 -17.08 -9.49 2.16
N LYS A 300 -16.39 -8.46 2.64
CA LYS A 300 -15.22 -8.61 3.51
C LYS A 300 -15.63 -8.20 4.94
N PRO A 301 -15.53 -9.10 5.94
CA PRO A 301 -15.99 -8.81 7.30
C PRO A 301 -15.24 -7.64 7.94
N CYS A 302 -13.98 -7.40 7.52
CA CYS A 302 -13.17 -6.29 8.00
C CYS A 302 -13.51 -4.93 7.36
N ASN A 303 -14.45 -4.87 6.40
CA ASN A 303 -14.71 -3.64 5.63
C ASN A 303 -15.20 -2.50 6.52
N GLU A 304 -16.01 -2.80 7.53
CA GLU A 304 -16.65 -1.77 8.36
C GLU A 304 -15.64 -0.84 9.03
N GLY A 305 -14.57 -1.38 9.60
CA GLY A 305 -13.50 -0.62 10.25
C GLY A 305 -12.27 -0.37 9.38
N CYS A 306 -12.37 -0.49 8.05
CA CYS A 306 -11.21 -0.48 7.18
C CYS A 306 -10.47 0.86 7.17
N THR A 307 -9.19 0.83 7.58
CA THR A 307 -8.26 1.98 7.59
C THR A 307 -7.32 2.01 6.38
N VAL A 308 -7.33 0.97 5.53
CA VAL A 308 -6.35 0.76 4.46
C VAL A 308 -6.63 1.67 3.26
N GLY A 309 -5.92 2.78 3.18
CA GLY A 309 -6.14 3.83 2.18
C GLY A 309 -5.95 3.40 0.73
N CYS A 310 -5.03 2.48 0.45
CA CYS A 310 -4.82 1.94 -0.91
C CYS A 310 -6.01 1.09 -1.37
N VAL A 311 -6.58 0.26 -0.49
CA VAL A 311 -7.80 -0.51 -0.76
C VAL A 311 -8.98 0.44 -1.03
N ARG A 312 -9.15 1.46 -0.19
CA ARG A 312 -10.19 2.48 -0.40
C ARG A 312 -10.04 3.17 -1.74
N THR A 313 -8.83 3.62 -2.08
CA THR A 313 -8.57 4.30 -3.36
C THR A 313 -8.95 3.41 -4.55
N ALA A 314 -8.51 2.15 -4.54
CA ALA A 314 -8.85 1.21 -5.60
C ALA A 314 -10.35 0.86 -5.65
N SER A 315 -11.05 0.87 -4.50
CA SER A 315 -12.48 0.58 -4.39
C SER A 315 -13.38 1.77 -4.75
N ALA A 316 -12.91 3.00 -4.59
CA ALA A 316 -13.69 4.22 -4.79
C ALA A 316 -14.12 4.47 -6.25
N TYR A 317 -13.45 3.83 -7.21
CA TYR A 317 -13.82 3.92 -8.63
C TYR A 317 -15.22 3.34 -8.94
N ASP A 318 -15.86 2.66 -8.00
CA ASP A 318 -17.24 2.18 -8.16
C ASP A 318 -18.28 3.25 -7.75
N GLY A 319 -17.88 4.27 -7.00
CA GLY A 319 -18.81 5.26 -6.44
C GLY A 319 -19.59 6.09 -7.47
N TRP A 320 -19.07 6.23 -8.70
CA TRP A 320 -19.79 6.91 -9.77
C TRP A 320 -20.85 6.03 -10.47
N ARG A 321 -20.81 4.71 -10.24
CA ARG A 321 -21.76 3.73 -10.81
C ARG A 321 -22.86 3.31 -9.84
N SER A 322 -22.66 3.50 -8.54
CA SER A 322 -23.64 3.11 -7.51
C SER A 322 -24.80 4.10 -7.36
N GLN A 323 -24.81 5.19 -8.14
CA GLN A 323 -25.96 6.11 -8.22
C GLN A 323 -26.97 5.76 -9.32
N VAL A 324 -26.77 4.65 -10.00
CA VAL A 324 -27.70 4.14 -11.03
C VAL A 324 -28.15 2.74 -10.61
N GLY A 325 -29.25 2.68 -9.85
CA GLY A 325 -29.92 1.43 -9.50
C GLY A 325 -30.45 1.42 -8.11
#